data_d3481b9ca73f6563fd9af81c5bc7995c
#
_entry.id   d3481b9ca73f6563fd9af81c5bc7995c
#
_cell.length_a   1.000
_cell.length_b   1.000
_cell.length_c   1.000
_cell.angle_alpha   90.00
_cell.angle_beta   90.00
_cell.angle_gamma   90.00
#
_symmetry.space_group_name_H-M   'P 1'
#
loop_
_entity.id
_entity.type
_entity.pdbx_description
1 polymer ?
#
loop_
_entity_poly.entity_id
_entity_poly.type
_entity_poly.pdbx_seq_one_letter_code
_entity_poly.pdbx_strand_id
1 'polypeptide(L)'
;DSFEINKIVACVLVVALVFIGLANFSEILYHVEKPEVAAYQVEGAENMVVSASAATADESVTAEPEIPIQTLLASADIEKGAKVFKKCSQCHVLEKGGANKIGPALWDIVNKDIGSKEDYKYSNAMAAYGGNWTYEQLNGYLLNPKKYIEGTKMSFVGLKKEKDRANVILYLRSFSDN
;
A
#
# COMPACT_ATOMS: atom_id res chain seq x y z
N ASP A 1 38.36 -16.50 38.04
CA ASP A 1 38.14 -15.09 38.31
C ASP A 1 36.69 -14.74 38.43
N SER A 2 36.15 -14.96 39.69
CA SER A 2 34.73 -14.73 39.99
C SER A 2 34.25 -13.30 39.69
N PHE A 3 35.15 -12.31 39.70
CA PHE A 3 34.80 -10.93 39.42
C PHE A 3 34.48 -10.66 37.93
N GLU A 4 35.21 -11.29 37.03
CA GLU A 4 34.93 -11.16 35.59
C GLU A 4 33.65 -11.89 35.20
N ILE A 5 33.39 -13.04 35.83
CA ILE A 5 32.12 -13.79 35.64
C ILE A 5 30.95 -12.95 36.12
N ASN A 6 31.03 -12.29 37.26
CA ASN A 6 29.98 -11.40 37.76
C ASN A 6 29.66 -10.24 36.82
N LYS A 7 30.70 -9.65 36.20
CA LYS A 7 30.49 -8.59 35.20
C LYS A 7 29.74 -9.11 33.97
N ILE A 8 30.13 -10.27 33.45
CA ILE A 8 29.45 -10.88 32.29
C ILE A 8 27.99 -11.20 32.61
N VAL A 9 27.74 -11.81 33.79
CA VAL A 9 26.38 -12.11 34.24
C VAL A 9 25.56 -10.83 34.40
N ALA A 10 26.11 -9.77 34.98
CA ALA A 10 25.44 -8.49 35.13
C ALA A 10 25.10 -7.87 33.77
N CYS A 11 26.01 -7.90 32.80
CA CYS A 11 25.75 -7.42 31.44
C CYS A 11 24.62 -8.20 30.75
N VAL A 12 24.63 -9.51 30.86
CA VAL A 12 23.59 -10.37 30.28
C VAL A 12 22.21 -10.07 30.90
N LEU A 13 22.16 -9.91 32.23
CA LEU A 13 20.92 -9.56 32.94
C LEU A 13 20.37 -8.19 32.52
N VAL A 14 21.23 -7.18 32.37
CA VAL A 14 20.83 -5.85 31.92
C VAL A 14 20.27 -5.90 30.50
N VAL A 15 20.95 -6.62 29.61
CA VAL A 15 20.48 -6.79 28.23
C VAL A 15 19.11 -7.50 28.21
N ALA A 16 18.94 -8.56 28.98
CA ALA A 16 17.66 -9.28 29.09
C ALA A 16 16.54 -8.37 29.62
N LEU A 17 16.80 -7.57 30.65
CA LEU A 17 15.85 -6.59 31.19
C LEU A 17 15.45 -5.54 30.17
N VAL A 18 16.39 -5.05 29.38
CA VAL A 18 16.09 -4.08 28.30
C VAL A 18 15.18 -4.70 27.24
N PHE A 19 15.47 -5.92 26.79
CA PHE A 19 14.62 -6.62 25.81
C PHE A 19 13.21 -6.89 26.33
N ILE A 20 13.08 -7.36 27.58
CA ILE A 20 11.78 -7.61 28.22
C ILE A 20 11.02 -6.28 28.41
N GLY A 21 11.72 -5.23 28.83
CA GLY A 21 11.12 -3.90 28.99
C GLY A 21 10.61 -3.32 27.69
N LEU A 22 11.38 -3.42 26.60
CA LEU A 22 10.97 -2.97 25.27
C LEU A 22 9.79 -3.78 24.70
N ALA A 23 9.78 -5.09 24.92
CA ALA A 23 8.67 -5.94 24.48
C ALA A 23 7.36 -5.57 25.19
N ASN A 24 7.38 -5.44 26.52
CA ASN A 24 6.21 -5.03 27.29
C ASN A 24 5.77 -3.59 26.98
N PHE A 25 6.71 -2.68 26.77
CA PHE A 25 6.40 -1.30 26.40
C PHE A 25 5.75 -1.23 25.01
N SER A 26 6.24 -2.01 24.06
CA SER A 26 5.64 -2.14 22.73
C SER A 26 4.21 -2.65 22.81
N GLU A 27 3.94 -3.64 23.66
CA GLU A 27 2.61 -4.21 23.84
C GLU A 27 1.63 -3.19 24.45
N ILE A 28 2.07 -2.40 25.42
CA ILE A 28 1.26 -1.33 26.02
C ILE A 28 0.91 -0.23 25.00
N LEU A 29 1.86 0.16 24.13
CA LEU A 29 1.65 1.22 23.13
C LEU A 29 0.82 0.74 21.93
N TYR A 30 0.93 -0.54 21.57
CA TYR A 30 0.30 -1.12 20.37
C TYR A 30 -0.74 -2.17 20.70
N HIS A 31 -1.24 -2.18 21.94
CA HIS A 31 -2.29 -3.10 22.35
C HIS A 31 -3.58 -2.83 21.56
N VAL A 32 -3.86 -3.71 20.61
CA VAL A 32 -5.11 -3.72 19.84
C VAL A 32 -6.01 -4.78 20.46
N GLU A 33 -7.05 -4.34 21.18
CA GLU A 33 -8.11 -5.26 21.62
C GLU A 33 -8.78 -5.88 20.40
N LYS A 34 -8.67 -7.19 20.25
CA LYS A 34 -9.44 -7.91 19.23
C LYS A 34 -10.90 -7.93 19.71
N PRO A 35 -11.85 -7.45 18.90
CA PRO A 35 -13.26 -7.54 19.24
C PRO A 35 -13.65 -9.01 19.39
N GLU A 36 -14.29 -9.36 20.50
CA GLU A 36 -14.75 -10.72 20.82
C GLU A 36 -15.84 -11.26 19.88
N VAL A 37 -16.44 -10.39 19.08
CA VAL A 37 -17.48 -10.74 18.11
C VAL A 37 -17.08 -10.17 16.74
N ALA A 38 -16.99 -11.04 15.74
CA ALA A 38 -16.80 -10.60 14.37
C ALA A 38 -17.98 -9.69 13.96
N ALA A 39 -17.69 -8.47 13.52
CA ALA A 39 -18.68 -7.45 13.18
C ALA A 39 -19.56 -7.82 11.97
N TYR A 40 -19.39 -9.01 11.39
CA TYR A 40 -20.15 -9.49 10.25
C TYR A 40 -20.51 -10.96 10.44
N GLN A 41 -21.77 -11.23 10.76
CA GLN A 41 -22.35 -12.59 10.70
C GLN A 41 -22.96 -12.78 9.31
N VAL A 42 -22.41 -13.70 8.53
CA VAL A 42 -23.02 -14.14 7.29
C VAL A 42 -24.07 -15.21 7.64
N GLU A 43 -25.36 -14.87 7.61
CA GLU A 43 -26.41 -15.87 7.71
C GLU A 43 -26.34 -16.79 6.50
N GLY A 44 -26.06 -18.08 6.73
CA GLY A 44 -26.13 -19.12 5.69
C GLY A 44 -24.93 -20.05 5.54
N ALA A 45 -23.94 -20.01 6.42
CA ALA A 45 -22.78 -20.92 6.36
C ALA A 45 -22.85 -22.07 7.40
N GLU A 46 -24.01 -22.70 7.54
CA GLU A 46 -24.07 -24.01 8.23
C GLU A 46 -23.96 -25.11 7.18
N ASN A 47 -22.85 -25.85 7.23
CA ASN A 47 -22.49 -27.09 6.53
C ASN A 47 -21.38 -26.97 5.47
N MET A 48 -20.13 -26.88 5.96
CA MET A 48 -19.00 -27.53 5.29
C MET A 48 -17.89 -27.82 6.32
N VAL A 49 -18.05 -28.91 7.04
CA VAL A 49 -16.93 -29.62 7.67
C VAL A 49 -16.43 -30.67 6.70
N VAL A 50 -15.29 -30.49 6.10
CA VAL A 50 -14.46 -31.64 5.68
C VAL A 50 -12.96 -31.32 5.75
N SER A 51 -12.36 -32.08 6.66
CA SER A 51 -11.07 -32.75 6.56
C SER A 51 -9.79 -31.93 6.34
N ALA A 52 -9.05 -31.84 7.42
CA ALA A 52 -7.64 -31.50 7.43
C ALA A 52 -6.79 -32.55 6.68
N SER A 53 -5.92 -32.08 5.80
CA SER A 53 -4.68 -32.77 5.48
C SER A 53 -3.58 -31.72 5.26
N ALA A 54 -2.50 -31.93 5.96
CA ALA A 54 -1.34 -31.06 6.00
C ALA A 54 -0.60 -30.99 4.68
N ALA A 55 -0.27 -29.77 4.23
CA ALA A 55 0.91 -29.51 3.38
C ALA A 55 1.28 -28.01 3.43
N THR A 56 2.47 -27.76 3.95
CA THR A 56 3.43 -26.69 3.66
C THR A 56 2.94 -25.24 3.48
N ALA A 57 3.51 -24.39 4.34
CA ALA A 57 3.40 -22.94 4.37
C ALA A 57 3.70 -22.30 3.01
N ASP A 58 2.69 -21.64 2.45
CA ASP A 58 2.83 -20.55 1.49
C ASP A 58 2.04 -19.39 2.05
N GLU A 59 2.67 -18.22 2.13
CA GLU A 59 2.05 -17.00 2.65
C GLU A 59 0.83 -16.62 1.80
N SER A 60 -0.32 -17.19 2.12
CA SER A 60 -1.61 -16.71 1.62
C SER A 60 -1.93 -15.40 2.32
N VAL A 61 -1.64 -14.30 1.66
CA VAL A 61 -2.27 -13.01 1.94
C VAL A 61 -3.78 -13.23 1.80
N THR A 62 -4.48 -13.30 2.93
CA THR A 62 -5.95 -13.28 2.97
C THR A 62 -6.41 -12.00 2.28
N ALA A 63 -6.87 -12.12 1.05
CA ALA A 63 -7.53 -11.05 0.34
C ALA A 63 -8.86 -10.79 1.06
N GLU A 64 -8.93 -9.75 1.88
CA GLU A 64 -10.18 -9.11 2.22
C GLU A 64 -10.94 -8.81 0.91
N PRO A 65 -12.26 -8.99 0.85
CA PRO A 65 -13.02 -8.68 -0.37
C PRO A 65 -12.75 -7.23 -0.76
N GLU A 66 -12.03 -7.03 -1.87
CA GLU A 66 -11.68 -5.67 -2.32
C GLU A 66 -12.96 -4.92 -2.66
N ILE A 67 -13.24 -3.85 -1.90
CA ILE A 67 -14.37 -2.96 -2.19
C ILE A 67 -14.11 -2.33 -3.57
N PRO A 68 -15.07 -2.38 -4.52
CA PRO A 68 -14.90 -1.76 -5.83
C PRO A 68 -14.47 -0.31 -5.69
N ILE A 69 -13.46 0.10 -6.46
CA ILE A 69 -12.90 1.46 -6.36
C ILE A 69 -13.95 2.55 -6.57
N GLN A 70 -14.98 2.29 -7.36
CA GLN A 70 -16.09 3.23 -7.58
C GLN A 70 -16.84 3.54 -6.27
N THR A 71 -17.06 2.52 -5.44
CA THR A 71 -17.70 2.69 -4.13
C THR A 71 -16.84 3.53 -3.20
N LEU A 72 -15.52 3.30 -3.23
CA LEU A 72 -14.57 4.07 -2.43
C LEU A 72 -14.45 5.51 -2.92
N LEU A 73 -14.52 5.76 -4.23
CA LEU A 73 -14.47 7.09 -4.81
C LEU A 73 -15.68 7.94 -4.41
N ALA A 74 -16.85 7.33 -4.24
CA ALA A 74 -18.05 8.04 -3.77
C ALA A 74 -17.89 8.65 -2.36
N SER A 75 -17.00 8.08 -1.54
CA SER A 75 -16.68 8.56 -0.20
C SER A 75 -15.28 9.19 -0.08
N ALA A 76 -14.59 9.34 -1.20
CA ALA A 76 -13.24 9.88 -1.23
C ALA A 76 -13.22 11.40 -0.99
N ASP A 77 -12.07 11.88 -0.52
CA ASP A 77 -11.85 13.25 -0.08
C ASP A 77 -10.63 13.83 -0.80
N ILE A 78 -10.84 14.93 -1.53
CA ILE A 78 -9.80 15.62 -2.31
C ILE A 78 -8.69 16.16 -1.41
N GLU A 79 -9.01 16.71 -0.24
CA GLU A 79 -8.00 17.27 0.67
C GLU A 79 -7.13 16.18 1.27
N LYS A 80 -7.71 15.02 1.61
CA LYS A 80 -6.95 13.85 2.01
C LYS A 80 -6.11 13.31 0.86
N GLY A 81 -6.65 13.34 -0.36
CA GLY A 81 -5.92 13.01 -1.59
C GLY A 81 -4.69 13.89 -1.79
N ALA A 82 -4.81 15.20 -1.58
CA ALA A 82 -3.69 16.12 -1.63
C ALA A 82 -2.59 15.79 -0.59
N LYS A 83 -3.00 15.37 0.62
CA LYS A 83 -2.06 14.94 1.66
C LYS A 83 -1.32 13.65 1.25
N VAL A 84 -2.03 12.68 0.67
CA VAL A 84 -1.44 11.44 0.16
C VAL A 84 -0.49 11.74 -1.00
N PHE A 85 -0.87 12.66 -1.92
CA PHE A 85 -0.06 13.03 -3.08
C PHE A 85 1.31 13.62 -2.72
N LYS A 86 1.51 14.14 -1.52
CA LYS A 86 2.85 14.56 -1.05
C LYS A 86 3.90 13.47 -1.18
N LYS A 87 3.52 12.20 -1.12
CA LYS A 87 4.42 11.05 -1.35
C LYS A 87 4.83 10.90 -2.81
N CYS A 88 4.04 11.45 -3.73
CA CYS A 88 4.24 11.38 -5.18
C CYS A 88 4.97 12.61 -5.73
N SER A 89 4.79 13.77 -5.08
CA SER A 89 5.26 15.09 -5.57
C SER A 89 6.77 15.23 -5.67
N GLN A 90 7.53 14.37 -5.01
CA GLN A 90 9.00 14.33 -5.16
C GLN A 90 9.40 13.88 -6.58
N CYS A 91 8.62 12.99 -7.19
CA CYS A 91 8.90 12.41 -8.48
C CYS A 91 7.97 12.91 -9.59
N HIS A 92 6.81 13.45 -9.27
CA HIS A 92 5.78 13.86 -10.22
C HIS A 92 5.33 15.31 -9.99
N VAL A 93 4.82 15.94 -11.07
CA VAL A 93 4.11 17.23 -11.01
C VAL A 93 2.67 17.06 -11.48
N LEU A 94 1.76 17.94 -11.04
CA LEU A 94 0.36 17.98 -11.48
C LEU A 94 0.01 19.22 -12.30
N GLU A 95 0.96 20.10 -12.52
CA GLU A 95 0.71 21.34 -13.27
C GLU A 95 0.48 21.04 -14.76
N LYS A 96 -0.48 21.74 -15.37
CA LYS A 96 -0.72 21.68 -16.81
C LYS A 96 0.53 22.16 -17.55
N GLY A 97 1.05 21.33 -18.45
CA GLY A 97 2.30 21.62 -19.15
C GLY A 97 3.55 21.54 -18.26
N GLY A 98 3.42 21.03 -17.05
CA GLY A 98 4.53 20.85 -16.10
C GLY A 98 5.61 19.90 -16.65
N ALA A 99 6.87 20.21 -16.34
CA ALA A 99 8.00 19.39 -16.77
C ALA A 99 8.03 18.02 -16.06
N ASN A 100 8.49 17.00 -16.79
CA ASN A 100 8.77 15.71 -16.18
C ASN A 100 9.91 15.83 -15.15
N LYS A 101 9.81 15.09 -14.06
CA LYS A 101 10.87 14.90 -13.05
C LYS A 101 11.48 13.50 -13.20
N ILE A 102 11.69 12.82 -12.08
CA ILE A 102 12.07 11.40 -12.03
C ILE A 102 10.96 10.55 -12.67
N GLY A 103 9.70 10.93 -12.45
CA GLY A 103 8.52 10.39 -13.12
C GLY A 103 7.90 11.41 -14.09
N PRO A 104 6.93 10.97 -14.91
CA PRO A 104 6.22 11.85 -15.82
C PRO A 104 5.32 12.84 -15.08
N ALA A 105 5.03 14.00 -15.69
CA ALA A 105 3.96 14.87 -15.22
C ALA A 105 2.60 14.15 -15.30
N LEU A 106 1.74 14.34 -14.30
CA LEU A 106 0.48 13.61 -14.13
C LEU A 106 -0.77 14.44 -14.44
N TRP A 107 -0.62 15.62 -15.04
CA TRP A 107 -1.78 16.38 -15.52
C TRP A 107 -2.63 15.51 -16.43
N ASP A 108 -3.94 15.48 -16.17
CA ASP A 108 -4.93 14.75 -16.97
C ASP A 108 -4.62 13.26 -17.15
N ILE A 109 -4.02 12.63 -16.11
CA ILE A 109 -3.58 11.22 -16.18
C ILE A 109 -4.73 10.22 -16.20
N VAL A 110 -5.87 10.56 -15.57
CA VAL A 110 -7.02 9.65 -15.48
C VAL A 110 -7.62 9.45 -16.86
N ASN A 111 -7.82 8.19 -17.25
CA ASN A 111 -8.26 7.71 -18.56
C ASN A 111 -7.29 7.95 -19.74
N LYS A 112 -6.09 8.45 -19.49
CA LYS A 112 -5.04 8.51 -20.53
C LYS A 112 -4.41 7.13 -20.77
N ASP A 113 -3.92 6.94 -21.99
CA ASP A 113 -3.21 5.72 -22.36
C ASP A 113 -1.97 5.53 -21.50
N ILE A 114 -1.74 4.29 -21.08
CA ILE A 114 -0.58 3.92 -20.25
C ILE A 114 0.69 4.05 -21.09
N GLY A 115 1.69 4.77 -20.55
CA GLY A 115 2.98 4.93 -21.22
C GLY A 115 2.97 5.85 -22.45
N SER A 116 1.93 6.67 -22.65
CA SER A 116 1.69 7.45 -23.87
C SER A 116 2.36 8.82 -23.92
N LYS A 117 2.97 9.31 -22.84
CA LYS A 117 3.55 10.65 -22.81
C LYS A 117 4.85 10.69 -23.62
N GLU A 118 4.85 11.39 -24.76
CA GLU A 118 5.93 11.39 -25.75
C GLU A 118 7.26 11.96 -25.22
N ASP A 119 7.17 12.95 -24.33
CA ASP A 119 8.33 13.64 -23.75
C ASP A 119 8.91 12.93 -22.51
N TYR A 120 8.46 11.69 -22.21
CA TYR A 120 8.96 10.90 -21.08
C TYR A 120 9.42 9.51 -21.51
N LYS A 121 10.64 9.13 -21.14
CA LYS A 121 11.19 7.80 -21.44
C LYS A 121 10.73 6.75 -20.42
N TYR A 122 9.65 6.07 -20.72
CA TYR A 122 9.14 4.95 -19.92
C TYR A 122 10.08 3.75 -19.91
N SER A 123 9.80 2.76 -19.03
CA SER A 123 10.37 1.41 -19.16
C SER A 123 9.71 0.70 -20.34
N ASN A 124 10.39 -0.30 -20.91
CA ASN A 124 9.81 -1.13 -21.96
C ASN A 124 8.52 -1.80 -21.49
N ALA A 125 8.48 -2.27 -20.23
CA ALA A 125 7.31 -2.88 -19.64
C ALA A 125 6.11 -1.91 -19.58
N MET A 126 6.33 -0.65 -19.17
CA MET A 126 5.28 0.35 -19.11
C MET A 126 4.80 0.76 -20.50
N ALA A 127 5.72 0.96 -21.45
CA ALA A 127 5.38 1.34 -22.82
C ALA A 127 4.62 0.23 -23.57
N ALA A 128 4.88 -1.03 -23.25
CA ALA A 128 4.25 -2.18 -23.87
C ALA A 128 2.98 -2.65 -23.14
N TYR A 129 2.64 -2.08 -21.98
CA TYR A 129 1.53 -2.57 -21.13
C TYR A 129 0.18 -2.38 -21.80
N GLY A 130 -0.04 -1.24 -22.46
CA GLY A 130 -1.30 -0.92 -23.14
C GLY A 130 -2.46 -0.56 -22.22
N GLY A 131 -3.60 -0.18 -22.82
CA GLY A 131 -4.80 0.23 -22.09
C GLY A 131 -4.68 1.64 -21.49
N ASN A 132 -5.67 2.00 -20.66
CA ASN A 132 -5.82 3.36 -20.12
C ASN A 132 -5.71 3.34 -18.61
N TRP A 133 -5.32 4.45 -18.01
CA TRP A 133 -5.31 4.66 -16.56
C TRP A 133 -6.73 4.84 -16.01
N THR A 134 -7.58 3.79 -16.11
CA THR A 134 -8.88 3.80 -15.45
C THR A 134 -8.72 3.85 -13.93
N TYR A 135 -9.80 4.06 -13.21
CA TYR A 135 -9.77 4.05 -11.74
C TYR A 135 -9.28 2.70 -11.19
N GLU A 136 -9.68 1.60 -11.82
CA GLU A 136 -9.26 0.23 -11.46
C GLU A 136 -7.77 0.02 -11.71
N GLN A 137 -7.29 0.45 -12.89
CA GLN A 137 -5.87 0.35 -13.25
C GLN A 137 -5.00 1.16 -12.29
N LEU A 138 -5.43 2.40 -11.97
CA LEU A 138 -4.74 3.24 -10.99
C LEU A 138 -4.78 2.61 -9.59
N ASN A 139 -5.93 2.05 -9.16
CA ASN A 139 -6.05 1.40 -7.86
C ASN A 139 -5.07 0.22 -7.75
N GLY A 140 -5.07 -0.68 -8.72
CA GLY A 140 -4.17 -1.83 -8.75
C GLY A 140 -2.70 -1.43 -8.83
N TYR A 141 -2.36 -0.48 -9.70
CA TYR A 141 -1.00 0.01 -9.86
C TYR A 141 -0.48 0.71 -8.58
N LEU A 142 -1.31 1.55 -7.96
CA LEU A 142 -0.94 2.26 -6.73
C LEU A 142 -0.86 1.35 -5.51
N LEU A 143 -1.49 0.18 -5.52
CA LEU A 143 -1.35 -0.81 -4.44
C LEU A 143 0.07 -1.38 -4.38
N ASN A 144 0.63 -1.76 -5.52
CA ASN A 144 2.00 -2.24 -5.65
C ASN A 144 2.51 -2.10 -7.09
N PRO A 145 3.14 -0.97 -7.45
CA PRO A 145 3.57 -0.70 -8.82
C PRO A 145 4.45 -1.78 -9.44
N LYS A 146 5.42 -2.29 -8.66
CA LYS A 146 6.38 -3.30 -9.16
C LYS A 146 5.74 -4.66 -9.43
N LYS A 147 4.74 -5.04 -8.64
CA LYS A 147 4.00 -6.29 -8.85
C LYS A 147 2.98 -6.15 -9.97
N TYR A 148 2.39 -4.97 -10.12
CA TYR A 148 1.35 -4.71 -11.12
C TYR A 148 1.91 -4.61 -12.54
N ILE A 149 3.03 -3.89 -12.72
CA ILE A 149 3.77 -3.82 -13.98
C ILE A 149 5.22 -4.18 -13.69
N GLU A 150 5.55 -5.46 -13.85
CA GLU A 150 6.91 -5.94 -13.67
C GLU A 150 7.86 -5.25 -14.64
N GLY A 151 8.98 -4.74 -14.14
CA GLY A 151 9.91 -3.93 -14.94
C GLY A 151 9.58 -2.45 -15.02
N THR A 152 8.56 -1.95 -14.29
CA THR A 152 8.35 -0.51 -14.14
C THR A 152 9.55 0.18 -13.50
N LYS A 153 9.86 1.41 -13.94
CA LYS A 153 10.89 2.25 -13.31
C LYS A 153 10.43 2.87 -11.98
N MET A 154 9.12 2.88 -11.70
CA MET A 154 8.58 3.46 -10.49
C MET A 154 9.00 2.62 -9.27
N SER A 155 9.77 3.23 -8.37
CA SER A 155 10.31 2.55 -7.17
C SER A 155 9.40 2.68 -5.94
N PHE A 156 8.22 3.25 -6.10
CA PHE A 156 7.27 3.45 -5.00
C PHE A 156 6.78 2.12 -4.42
N VAL A 157 6.71 2.03 -3.08
CA VAL A 157 6.32 0.81 -2.37
C VAL A 157 4.81 0.52 -2.42
N GLY A 158 4.02 1.48 -2.86
CA GLY A 158 2.57 1.39 -2.96
C GLY A 158 1.81 1.95 -1.74
N LEU A 159 0.51 2.09 -1.92
CA LEU A 159 -0.46 2.54 -0.92
C LEU A 159 -1.32 1.35 -0.50
N LYS A 160 -1.07 0.80 0.69
CA LYS A 160 -1.81 -0.39 1.18
C LYS A 160 -3.26 -0.07 1.52
N LYS A 161 -3.54 1.14 2.04
CA LYS A 161 -4.89 1.54 2.44
C LYS A 161 -5.72 1.91 1.21
N GLU A 162 -6.85 1.25 1.03
CA GLU A 162 -7.79 1.50 -0.08
C GLU A 162 -8.30 2.93 -0.10
N LYS A 163 -8.64 3.47 1.07
CA LYS A 163 -9.08 4.87 1.22
C LYS A 163 -8.01 5.87 0.76
N ASP A 164 -6.73 5.59 1.00
CA ASP A 164 -5.65 6.46 0.53
C ASP A 164 -5.55 6.41 -1.00
N ARG A 165 -5.73 5.22 -1.61
CA ARG A 165 -5.75 5.07 -3.07
C ARG A 165 -6.94 5.80 -3.69
N ALA A 166 -8.14 5.62 -3.14
CA ALA A 166 -9.33 6.33 -3.63
C ALA A 166 -9.18 7.86 -3.51
N ASN A 167 -8.71 8.34 -2.36
CA ASN A 167 -8.50 9.77 -2.13
C ASN A 167 -7.50 10.37 -3.13
N VAL A 168 -6.34 9.72 -3.36
CA VAL A 168 -5.35 10.25 -4.30
C VAL A 168 -5.81 10.13 -5.74
N ILE A 169 -6.56 9.11 -6.12
CA ILE A 169 -7.14 8.97 -7.46
C ILE A 169 -8.17 10.09 -7.71
N LEU A 170 -9.03 10.38 -6.75
CA LEU A 170 -9.97 11.50 -6.84
C LEU A 170 -9.22 12.84 -6.97
N TYR A 171 -8.15 13.03 -6.20
CA TYR A 171 -7.29 14.21 -6.29
C TYR A 171 -6.62 14.32 -7.67
N LEU A 172 -6.08 13.23 -8.22
CA LEU A 172 -5.53 13.21 -9.58
C LEU A 172 -6.59 13.58 -10.63
N ARG A 173 -7.81 13.07 -10.47
CA ARG A 173 -8.94 13.38 -11.36
C ARG A 173 -9.28 14.87 -11.38
N SER A 174 -9.08 15.59 -10.29
CA SER A 174 -9.34 17.04 -10.23
C SER A 174 -8.34 17.89 -11.03
N PHE A 175 -7.25 17.28 -11.54
CA PHE A 175 -6.25 17.91 -12.40
C PHE A 175 -6.41 17.44 -13.84
N SER A 176 -7.54 17.74 -14.44
CA SER A 176 -7.86 17.42 -15.83
C SER A 176 -8.57 18.59 -16.50
N ASP A 177 -8.59 18.56 -17.83
CA ASP A 177 -9.31 19.53 -18.65
C ASP A 177 -10.81 19.20 -18.82
N ASN A 178 -11.29 18.06 -18.26
CA ASN A 178 -12.67 17.55 -18.39
C ASN A 178 -13.42 17.59 -17.07
#